data_dcf536d62831c9fdfa4b99d26d2c2dcf
#
_entry.id   dcf536d62831c9fdfa4b99d26d2c2dcf
#
_cell.length_a   1.000
_cell.length_b   1.000
_cell.length_c   1.000
_cell.angle_alpha   90.00
_cell.angle_beta   90.00
_cell.angle_gamma   90.00
#
_symmetry.space_group_name_H-M   'P 1'
#
loop_
_entity.id
_entity.type
_entity.pdbx_description
1 polymer ?
#
loop_
_entity_poly.entity_id
_entity_poly.type
_entity_poly.pdbx_seq_one_letter_code
_entity_poly.pdbx_strand_id
1 'polypeptide(L)'
;PILQYALGDFKIAPFIVGYQDYRGILRTAAAIKPIMDDKTLLVISSDFTHYGDDFDYTPFSDEIREKVRKMDFEAFKKIQAKDLDGFLDLVHSTGATICGRVPIAVMMAMLPDSAELEMTHYETSSDDSGDFSRFVCYMSIAGRAGWGGPDQAGNSSFLTSNEKLLLLKFARNSIKHTLDTGKILPDDHFKGEASRNMRREMGCFVTLKMKNNGDLRGCIGEIEAHRPLFRAVTAMAVHSAFGDTRFHQLHKDEFDKIEIEISALTPARPVKSWRDI
;
A
#
# COMPACT_ATOMS: atom_id res chain seq x y z
N PRO A 1 -21.16 -12.77 21.87
CA PRO A 1 -21.15 -12.77 23.34
C PRO A 1 -20.06 -11.86 23.92
N ILE A 2 -18.77 -12.01 23.49
CA ILE A 2 -17.66 -11.23 24.07
C ILE A 2 -17.85 -9.72 23.82
N LEU A 3 -18.19 -9.33 22.60
CA LEU A 3 -18.44 -7.91 22.27
C LEU A 3 -19.68 -7.38 23.03
N GLN A 4 -20.73 -8.19 23.19
CA GLN A 4 -21.90 -7.79 23.95
C GLN A 4 -21.57 -7.57 25.43
N TYR A 5 -20.71 -8.44 26.01
CA TYR A 5 -20.24 -8.28 27.38
C TYR A 5 -19.40 -7.01 27.55
N ALA A 6 -18.51 -6.73 26.61
CA ALA A 6 -17.55 -5.62 26.69
C ALA A 6 -18.17 -4.26 26.33
N LEU A 7 -19.10 -4.20 25.39
CA LEU A 7 -19.64 -2.96 24.79
C LEU A 7 -21.10 -2.68 25.20
N GLY A 8 -21.82 -3.66 25.78
CA GLY A 8 -23.24 -3.54 26.04
C GLY A 8 -24.08 -3.59 24.77
N ASP A 9 -25.00 -2.64 24.60
CA ASP A 9 -25.87 -2.58 23.43
C ASP A 9 -25.19 -1.90 22.25
N PHE A 10 -25.14 -2.57 21.10
CA PHE A 10 -24.61 -2.04 19.84
C PHE A 10 -25.34 -2.61 18.63
N LYS A 11 -25.24 -1.95 17.49
CA LYS A 11 -25.71 -2.47 16.22
C LYS A 11 -24.57 -3.18 15.50
N ILE A 12 -24.88 -4.29 14.81
CA ILE A 12 -23.91 -5.04 14.03
C ILE A 12 -24.27 -4.97 12.54
N ALA A 13 -23.25 -4.73 11.71
CA ALA A 13 -23.34 -4.86 10.26
C ALA A 13 -22.35 -5.96 9.83
N PRO A 14 -22.78 -7.21 9.67
CA PRO A 14 -21.88 -8.29 9.30
C PRO A 14 -21.61 -8.28 7.81
N PHE A 15 -20.33 -8.45 7.42
CA PHE A 15 -19.90 -8.62 6.06
C PHE A 15 -19.19 -9.95 5.89
N ILE A 16 -19.63 -10.74 4.92
CA ILE A 16 -18.91 -11.95 4.49
C ILE A 16 -18.12 -11.59 3.24
N VAL A 17 -16.80 -11.67 3.33
CA VAL A 17 -15.91 -11.31 2.24
C VAL A 17 -15.31 -12.59 1.66
N GLY A 18 -15.75 -12.95 0.46
CA GLY A 18 -15.22 -14.09 -0.29
C GLY A 18 -13.88 -13.79 -0.97
N TYR A 19 -13.44 -14.72 -1.81
CA TYR A 19 -12.24 -14.52 -2.62
C TYR A 19 -12.37 -13.26 -3.51
N GLN A 20 -11.35 -12.44 -3.49
CA GLN A 20 -11.27 -11.24 -4.32
C GLN A 20 -9.84 -11.06 -4.85
N ASP A 21 -9.75 -10.55 -6.07
CA ASP A 21 -8.51 -10.02 -6.59
C ASP A 21 -8.18 -8.65 -5.94
N TYR A 22 -7.03 -8.14 -6.22
CA TYR A 22 -6.58 -6.84 -5.69
C TYR A 22 -7.57 -5.69 -5.98
N ARG A 23 -8.14 -5.66 -7.19
CA ARG A 23 -9.14 -4.63 -7.56
C ARG A 23 -10.44 -4.79 -6.77
N GLY A 24 -10.84 -6.02 -6.50
CA GLY A 24 -11.99 -6.33 -5.65
C GLY A 24 -11.78 -5.83 -4.22
N ILE A 25 -10.60 -6.09 -3.64
CA ILE A 25 -10.21 -5.59 -2.31
C ILE A 25 -10.33 -4.06 -2.24
N LEU A 26 -9.75 -3.34 -3.20
CA LEU A 26 -9.82 -1.88 -3.23
C LEU A 26 -11.24 -1.35 -3.41
N ARG A 27 -12.07 -1.99 -4.26
CA ARG A 27 -13.48 -1.60 -4.42
C ARG A 27 -14.30 -1.82 -3.15
N THR A 28 -14.09 -2.95 -2.47
CA THR A 28 -14.76 -3.25 -1.21
C THR A 28 -14.35 -2.24 -0.13
N ALA A 29 -13.06 -1.96 -0.01
CA ALA A 29 -12.56 -0.93 0.90
C ALA A 29 -13.17 0.45 0.61
N ALA A 30 -13.21 0.87 -0.65
CA ALA A 30 -13.80 2.15 -1.07
C ALA A 30 -15.31 2.23 -0.79
N ALA A 31 -16.03 1.11 -0.82
CA ALA A 31 -17.46 1.06 -0.51
C ALA A 31 -17.75 1.13 1.00
N ILE A 32 -16.87 0.51 1.84
CA ILE A 32 -17.07 0.45 3.30
C ILE A 32 -16.52 1.70 3.99
N LYS A 33 -15.38 2.23 3.55
CA LYS A 33 -14.70 3.36 4.21
C LYS A 33 -15.60 4.58 4.47
N PRO A 34 -16.48 5.03 3.53
CA PRO A 34 -17.34 6.20 3.76
C PRO A 34 -18.39 6.05 4.86
N ILE A 35 -18.70 4.83 5.29
CA ILE A 35 -19.66 4.57 6.37
C ILE A 35 -19.01 4.42 7.75
N MET A 36 -17.67 4.51 7.80
CA MET A 36 -16.92 4.47 9.05
C MET A 36 -16.93 5.85 9.70
N ASP A 37 -17.21 5.87 11.00
CA ASP A 37 -17.18 7.07 11.86
C ASP A 37 -16.52 6.78 13.19
N ASP A 38 -16.37 7.78 14.05
CA ASP A 38 -15.73 7.64 15.36
C ASP A 38 -16.53 6.79 16.37
N LYS A 39 -17.74 6.37 16.01
CA LYS A 39 -18.58 5.47 16.81
C LYS A 39 -18.58 4.05 16.25
N THR A 40 -17.84 3.79 15.19
CA THR A 40 -17.80 2.50 14.51
C THR A 40 -16.55 1.72 14.90
N LEU A 41 -16.73 0.53 15.45
CA LEU A 41 -15.68 -0.45 15.68
C LEU A 41 -15.62 -1.42 14.49
N LEU A 42 -14.48 -1.45 13.80
CA LEU A 42 -14.21 -2.46 12.78
C LEU A 42 -13.61 -3.70 13.43
N VAL A 43 -14.27 -4.84 13.27
CA VAL A 43 -13.78 -6.13 13.78
C VAL A 43 -13.50 -7.05 12.61
N ILE A 44 -12.26 -7.52 12.51
CA ILE A 44 -11.85 -8.52 11.53
C ILE A 44 -11.76 -9.87 12.25
N SER A 45 -12.59 -10.82 11.82
CA SER A 45 -12.57 -12.18 12.32
C SER A 45 -11.66 -13.02 11.44
N SER A 46 -10.55 -13.48 12.00
CA SER A 46 -9.55 -14.29 11.28
C SER A 46 -8.70 -15.06 12.28
N ASP A 47 -8.44 -16.33 11.98
CA ASP A 47 -7.29 -17.01 12.53
C ASP A 47 -6.06 -16.75 11.66
N PHE A 48 -4.87 -16.94 12.22
CA PHE A 48 -3.61 -16.92 11.46
C PHE A 48 -3.34 -18.31 10.88
N THR A 49 -2.10 -18.77 10.81
CA THR A 49 -1.76 -20.00 10.10
C THR A 49 -2.46 -21.22 10.69
N HIS A 50 -3.08 -22.01 9.84
CA HIS A 50 -3.57 -23.36 10.11
C HIS A 50 -2.52 -24.34 9.58
N TYR A 51 -1.90 -25.12 10.46
CA TYR A 51 -0.85 -26.09 10.13
C TYR A 51 -1.31 -27.51 10.36
N GLY A 52 -0.97 -28.42 9.47
CA GLY A 52 -1.23 -29.84 9.55
C GLY A 52 -1.84 -30.43 8.28
N ASP A 53 -1.85 -31.76 8.19
CA ASP A 53 -2.38 -32.50 7.04
C ASP A 53 -3.87 -32.20 6.78
N ASP A 54 -4.65 -32.03 7.83
CA ASP A 54 -6.08 -31.66 7.72
C ASP A 54 -6.33 -30.31 7.05
N PHE A 55 -5.31 -29.46 7.00
CA PHE A 55 -5.37 -28.15 6.34
C PHE A 55 -4.63 -28.13 5.00
N ASP A 56 -4.11 -29.29 4.56
CA ASP A 56 -3.25 -29.40 3.38
C ASP A 56 -2.08 -28.38 3.40
N TYR A 57 -1.52 -28.17 4.62
CA TYR A 57 -0.48 -27.17 4.82
C TYR A 57 0.57 -27.61 5.86
N THR A 58 1.67 -28.18 5.37
CA THR A 58 2.81 -28.65 6.16
C THR A 58 4.14 -28.19 5.55
N PRO A 59 4.38 -26.85 5.46
CA PRO A 59 5.55 -26.30 4.75
C PRO A 59 6.90 -26.57 5.48
N PHE A 60 6.84 -27.02 6.73
CA PHE A 60 8.03 -27.27 7.55
C PHE A 60 7.99 -28.68 8.12
N SER A 61 9.18 -29.31 8.22
CA SER A 61 9.35 -30.65 8.80
C SER A 61 10.10 -30.64 10.13
N ASP A 62 10.69 -29.50 10.49
CA ASP A 62 11.48 -29.27 11.72
C ASP A 62 11.21 -27.87 12.26
N GLU A 63 11.41 -27.66 13.58
CA GLU A 63 11.20 -26.39 14.26
C GLU A 63 9.85 -25.74 13.90
N ILE A 64 8.82 -26.58 13.75
CA ILE A 64 7.53 -26.22 13.12
C ILE A 64 6.92 -24.99 13.81
N ARG A 65 6.81 -25.02 15.15
CA ARG A 65 6.21 -23.93 15.94
C ARG A 65 6.92 -22.60 15.68
N GLU A 66 8.23 -22.60 15.74
CA GLU A 66 9.09 -21.41 15.61
C GLU A 66 9.01 -20.84 14.17
N LYS A 67 9.03 -21.71 13.17
CA LYS A 67 8.96 -21.30 11.75
C LYS A 67 7.59 -20.75 11.38
N VAL A 68 6.51 -21.39 11.84
CA VAL A 68 5.14 -20.88 11.66
C VAL A 68 4.97 -19.56 12.40
N ARG A 69 5.40 -19.47 13.65
CA ARG A 69 5.37 -18.22 14.40
C ARG A 69 6.11 -17.09 13.69
N LYS A 70 7.31 -17.35 13.19
CA LYS A 70 8.09 -16.37 12.43
C LYS A 70 7.33 -15.88 11.19
N MET A 71 6.69 -16.78 10.45
CA MET A 71 5.90 -16.44 9.27
C MET A 71 4.68 -15.58 9.64
N ASP A 72 3.95 -15.91 10.70
CA ASP A 72 2.83 -15.13 11.19
C ASP A 72 3.27 -13.72 11.65
N PHE A 73 4.42 -13.62 12.30
CA PHE A 73 4.98 -12.34 12.72
C PHE A 73 5.44 -11.49 11.54
N GLU A 74 5.97 -12.08 10.46
CA GLU A 74 6.25 -11.36 9.23
C GLU A 74 4.96 -10.85 8.57
N ALA A 75 3.88 -11.65 8.58
CA ALA A 75 2.56 -11.19 8.12
C ALA A 75 2.05 -10.01 8.98
N PHE A 76 2.18 -10.10 10.31
CA PHE A 76 1.82 -9.01 11.21
C PHE A 76 2.62 -7.73 10.93
N LYS A 77 3.93 -7.80 10.70
CA LYS A 77 4.74 -6.65 10.34
C LYS A 77 4.24 -5.95 9.08
N LYS A 78 3.78 -6.73 8.08
CA LYS A 78 3.16 -6.17 6.88
C LYS A 78 1.84 -5.47 7.20
N ILE A 79 1.00 -6.08 8.04
CA ILE A 79 -0.27 -5.49 8.52
C ILE A 79 0.02 -4.19 9.28
N GLN A 80 0.96 -4.21 10.22
CA GLN A 80 1.35 -3.05 11.05
C GLN A 80 1.90 -1.90 10.21
N ALA A 81 2.70 -2.21 9.21
CA ALA A 81 3.24 -1.23 8.26
C ALA A 81 2.22 -0.76 7.21
N LYS A 82 1.01 -1.33 7.20
CA LYS A 82 -0.02 -1.11 6.17
C LYS A 82 0.49 -1.40 4.74
N ASP A 83 1.47 -2.32 4.65
CA ASP A 83 2.06 -2.80 3.40
C ASP A 83 1.16 -3.88 2.78
N LEU A 84 0.07 -3.45 2.13
CA LEU A 84 -0.93 -4.35 1.52
C LEU A 84 -0.31 -5.28 0.49
N ASP A 85 0.55 -4.75 -0.38
CA ASP A 85 1.21 -5.54 -1.42
C ASP A 85 2.12 -6.59 -0.79
N GLY A 86 2.97 -6.18 0.17
CA GLY A 86 3.85 -7.10 0.86
C GLY A 86 3.11 -8.16 1.69
N PHE A 87 1.93 -7.86 2.24
CA PHE A 87 1.08 -8.84 2.91
C PHE A 87 0.52 -9.88 1.92
N LEU A 88 -0.03 -9.43 0.80
CA LEU A 88 -0.58 -10.32 -0.23
C LEU A 88 0.50 -11.17 -0.90
N ASP A 89 1.67 -10.59 -1.18
CA ASP A 89 2.82 -11.30 -1.74
C ASP A 89 3.37 -12.35 -0.75
N LEU A 90 3.42 -12.05 0.55
CA LEU A 90 3.82 -13.00 1.57
C LEU A 90 2.84 -14.17 1.65
N VAL A 91 1.54 -13.91 1.75
CA VAL A 91 0.51 -14.95 1.80
C VAL A 91 0.55 -15.81 0.52
N HIS A 92 0.74 -15.20 -0.65
CA HIS A 92 0.81 -15.93 -1.91
C HIS A 92 2.09 -16.79 -2.01
N SER A 93 3.24 -16.24 -1.65
CA SER A 93 4.54 -16.93 -1.80
C SER A 93 4.74 -18.05 -0.79
N THR A 94 4.21 -17.90 0.43
CA THR A 94 4.31 -18.90 1.50
C THR A 94 3.15 -19.91 1.48
N GLY A 95 2.04 -19.58 0.85
CA GLY A 95 0.79 -20.35 0.93
C GLY A 95 0.13 -20.24 2.32
N ALA A 96 0.51 -19.27 3.16
CA ALA A 96 0.00 -19.14 4.53
C ALA A 96 -1.53 -19.18 4.58
N THR A 97 -2.06 -20.08 5.41
CA THR A 97 -3.49 -20.43 5.51
C THR A 97 -4.25 -19.47 6.44
N ILE A 98 -3.96 -18.18 6.37
CA ILE A 98 -4.69 -17.13 7.11
C ILE A 98 -6.11 -17.05 6.57
N CYS A 99 -7.10 -17.53 7.35
CA CYS A 99 -8.48 -17.66 6.85
C CYS A 99 -9.12 -16.32 6.50
N GLY A 100 -8.83 -15.27 7.25
CA GLY A 100 -9.30 -13.91 7.03
C GLY A 100 -8.38 -13.04 6.18
N ARG A 101 -7.50 -13.59 5.35
CA ARG A 101 -6.55 -12.79 4.55
C ARG A 101 -7.21 -11.70 3.69
N VAL A 102 -8.41 -11.96 3.14
CA VAL A 102 -9.12 -10.96 2.32
C VAL A 102 -9.77 -9.86 3.18
N PRO A 103 -10.51 -10.15 4.26
CA PRO A 103 -10.95 -9.11 5.20
C PRO A 103 -9.81 -8.27 5.78
N ILE A 104 -8.67 -8.89 6.14
CA ILE A 104 -7.47 -8.17 6.59
C ILE A 104 -6.97 -7.22 5.49
N ALA A 105 -6.87 -7.68 4.25
CA ALA A 105 -6.46 -6.85 3.12
C ALA A 105 -7.42 -5.68 2.86
N VAL A 106 -8.74 -5.90 2.98
CA VAL A 106 -9.76 -4.84 2.87
C VAL A 106 -9.58 -3.81 4.00
N MET A 107 -9.39 -4.27 5.24
CA MET A 107 -9.09 -3.39 6.37
C MET A 107 -7.84 -2.55 6.09
N MET A 108 -6.73 -3.18 5.69
CA MET A 108 -5.48 -2.48 5.39
C MET A 108 -5.67 -1.38 4.32
N ALA A 109 -6.49 -1.65 3.29
CA ALA A 109 -6.82 -0.67 2.25
C ALA A 109 -7.71 0.48 2.75
N MET A 110 -8.41 0.31 3.87
CA MET A 110 -9.27 1.33 4.49
C MET A 110 -8.52 2.21 5.49
N LEU A 111 -7.51 1.65 6.17
CA LEU A 111 -6.83 2.35 7.26
C LEU A 111 -6.19 3.66 6.80
N PRO A 112 -6.31 4.75 7.58
CA PRO A 112 -5.55 5.98 7.34
C PRO A 112 -4.07 5.76 7.68
N ASP A 113 -3.19 6.61 7.11
CA ASP A 113 -1.74 6.57 7.39
C ASP A 113 -1.43 6.73 8.90
N SER A 114 -2.28 7.48 9.62
CA SER A 114 -2.17 7.69 11.06
C SER A 114 -2.60 6.49 11.91
N ALA A 115 -3.15 5.43 11.32
CA ALA A 115 -3.57 4.26 12.08
C ALA A 115 -2.37 3.55 12.72
N GLU A 116 -2.51 3.25 13.99
CA GLU A 116 -1.54 2.48 14.77
C GLU A 116 -2.11 1.10 15.06
N LEU A 117 -1.34 0.06 14.78
CA LEU A 117 -1.70 -1.33 15.01
C LEU A 117 -0.69 -1.97 15.95
N GLU A 118 -1.17 -2.64 16.98
CA GLU A 118 -0.37 -3.33 17.98
C GLU A 118 -0.85 -4.78 18.13
N MET A 119 0.09 -5.72 18.14
CA MET A 119 -0.21 -7.10 18.51
C MET A 119 -0.28 -7.19 20.04
N THR A 120 -1.42 -7.60 20.54
CA THR A 120 -1.66 -7.73 21.99
C THR A 120 -1.42 -9.14 22.50
N HIS A 121 -1.61 -10.15 21.66
CA HIS A 121 -1.40 -11.55 22.05
C HIS A 121 -1.14 -12.43 20.83
N TYR A 122 -0.38 -13.53 21.05
CA TYR A 122 -0.19 -14.61 20.08
C TYR A 122 -0.12 -15.94 20.81
N GLU A 123 -0.91 -16.91 20.36
CA GLU A 123 -1.03 -18.23 20.94
C GLU A 123 -1.37 -19.25 19.85
N THR A 124 -1.16 -20.53 20.12
CA THR A 124 -1.58 -21.62 19.25
C THR A 124 -2.52 -22.58 19.99
N SER A 125 -3.38 -23.29 19.25
CA SER A 125 -4.26 -24.31 19.83
C SER A 125 -3.50 -25.50 20.45
N SER A 126 -2.20 -25.60 20.26
CA SER A 126 -1.34 -26.68 20.74
C SER A 126 -0.33 -26.25 21.80
N ASP A 127 -0.38 -25.00 22.27
CA ASP A 127 0.58 -24.54 23.28
C ASP A 127 0.43 -25.28 24.61
N ASP A 128 -0.77 -25.69 24.97
CA ASP A 128 -1.01 -26.50 26.19
C ASP A 128 -0.63 -27.97 26.02
N SER A 129 -0.86 -28.56 24.82
CA SER A 129 -0.61 -29.99 24.57
C SER A 129 0.83 -30.29 24.18
N GLY A 130 1.53 -29.33 23.58
CA GLY A 130 2.86 -29.50 23.00
C GLY A 130 2.89 -30.35 21.71
N ASP A 131 1.72 -30.72 21.17
CA ASP A 131 1.61 -31.45 19.91
C ASP A 131 1.45 -30.45 18.74
N PHE A 132 2.54 -30.20 18.03
CA PHE A 132 2.58 -29.32 16.88
C PHE A 132 2.46 -30.04 15.54
N SER A 133 1.94 -31.26 15.50
CA SER A 133 1.60 -31.94 14.25
C SER A 133 0.40 -31.32 13.54
N ARG A 134 -0.52 -30.72 14.32
CA ARG A 134 -1.72 -30.02 13.85
C ARG A 134 -2.11 -28.92 14.83
N PHE A 135 -2.18 -27.68 14.34
CA PHE A 135 -2.59 -26.53 15.19
C PHE A 135 -3.07 -25.35 14.34
N VAL A 136 -3.74 -24.43 15.03
CA VAL A 136 -4.18 -23.13 14.50
C VAL A 136 -3.52 -22.03 15.33
N CYS A 137 -3.06 -20.99 14.66
CA CYS A 137 -2.46 -19.83 15.30
C CYS A 137 -3.51 -18.73 15.50
N TYR A 138 -3.49 -18.14 16.67
CA TYR A 138 -4.36 -17.03 17.06
C TYR A 138 -3.52 -15.79 17.32
N MET A 139 -3.93 -14.66 16.74
CA MET A 139 -3.26 -13.38 16.94
C MET A 139 -4.30 -12.30 17.22
N SER A 140 -4.20 -11.65 18.36
CA SER A 140 -5.00 -10.48 18.68
C SER A 140 -4.24 -9.22 18.29
N ILE A 141 -4.88 -8.38 17.46
CA ILE A 141 -4.33 -7.11 17.02
C ILE A 141 -5.33 -6.02 17.40
N ALA A 142 -4.88 -5.04 18.18
CA ALA A 142 -5.64 -3.83 18.48
C ALA A 142 -5.20 -2.70 17.55
N GLY A 143 -6.15 -1.90 17.08
CA GLY A 143 -5.87 -0.77 16.21
C GLY A 143 -6.54 0.50 16.71
N ARG A 144 -5.87 1.63 16.53
CA ARG A 144 -6.42 2.97 16.72
C ARG A 144 -6.34 3.71 15.40
N ALA A 145 -7.48 4.21 14.93
CA ALA A 145 -7.58 5.02 13.72
C ALA A 145 -8.67 6.06 13.91
N GLY A 146 -8.39 7.31 13.51
CA GLY A 146 -9.45 8.28 13.31
C GLY A 146 -10.06 8.07 11.94
N TRP A 147 -11.35 7.72 11.87
CA TRP A 147 -11.99 7.49 10.56
C TRP A 147 -12.27 8.78 9.80
N GLY A 148 -12.12 9.95 10.41
CA GLY A 148 -12.42 11.25 9.83
C GLY A 148 -13.86 11.30 9.31
N GLY A 149 -14.62 12.36 9.63
CA GLY A 149 -15.99 12.50 9.11
C GLY A 149 -16.06 12.53 7.57
N PRO A 150 -17.27 12.59 6.99
CA PRO A 150 -17.54 12.47 5.55
C PRO A 150 -16.75 13.44 4.64
N ASP A 151 -16.15 14.48 5.20
CA ASP A 151 -15.34 15.44 4.44
C ASP A 151 -13.91 14.97 4.11
N GLN A 152 -13.47 13.82 4.62
CA GLN A 152 -12.16 13.24 4.30
C GLN A 152 -12.19 12.19 3.15
N ALA A 153 -13.33 11.94 2.55
CA ALA A 153 -13.47 11.04 1.40
C ALA A 153 -12.75 11.55 0.11
N GLY A 154 -12.22 12.78 0.15
CA GLY A 154 -11.52 13.41 -0.98
C GLY A 154 -10.03 13.12 -1.10
N ASN A 155 -9.38 12.47 -0.12
CA ASN A 155 -7.92 12.35 -0.10
C ASN A 155 -7.38 10.96 0.27
N SER A 156 -8.08 9.89 -0.05
CA SER A 156 -7.44 8.56 -0.07
C SER A 156 -6.52 8.51 -1.28
N SER A 157 -5.30 8.96 -1.08
CA SER A 157 -4.26 8.87 -2.10
C SER A 157 -4.12 7.41 -2.52
N PHE A 158 -4.25 7.16 -3.81
CA PHE A 158 -3.97 5.89 -4.46
C PHE A 158 -2.60 5.31 -4.09
N LEU A 159 -1.65 6.18 -3.74
CA LEU A 159 -0.31 5.85 -3.31
C LEU A 159 -0.16 6.06 -1.81
N THR A 160 0.46 5.12 -1.13
CA THR A 160 0.88 5.28 0.26
C THR A 160 1.96 6.35 0.40
N SER A 161 2.18 6.87 1.60
CA SER A 161 3.25 7.85 1.87
C SER A 161 4.63 7.31 1.48
N ASN A 162 4.90 6.01 1.73
CA ASN A 162 6.15 5.36 1.33
C ASN A 162 6.31 5.27 -0.19
N GLU A 163 5.24 4.95 -0.92
CA GLU A 163 5.26 4.90 -2.39
C GLU A 163 5.51 6.28 -2.99
N LYS A 164 4.91 7.34 -2.42
CA LYS A 164 5.17 8.73 -2.84
C LYS A 164 6.63 9.10 -2.65
N LEU A 165 7.21 8.80 -1.47
CA LEU A 165 8.63 9.05 -1.20
C LEU A 165 9.54 8.26 -2.15
N LEU A 166 9.18 7.02 -2.47
CA LEU A 166 9.93 6.18 -3.38
C LEU A 166 9.89 6.70 -4.81
N LEU A 167 8.73 7.16 -5.29
CA LEU A 167 8.61 7.81 -6.62
C LEU A 167 9.45 9.09 -6.71
N LEU A 168 9.47 9.91 -5.65
CA LEU A 168 10.34 11.10 -5.59
C LEU A 168 11.82 10.71 -5.64
N LYS A 169 12.21 9.63 -4.96
CA LYS A 169 13.57 9.05 -5.01
C LYS A 169 13.90 8.57 -6.43
N PHE A 170 12.99 7.88 -7.11
CA PHE A 170 13.19 7.44 -8.50
C PHE A 170 13.38 8.62 -9.44
N ALA A 171 12.52 9.64 -9.35
CA ALA A 171 12.66 10.86 -10.14
C ALA A 171 14.03 11.53 -9.93
N ARG A 172 14.43 11.71 -8.67
CA ARG A 172 15.71 12.33 -8.33
C ARG A 172 16.92 11.53 -8.82
N ASN A 173 16.88 10.21 -8.65
CA ASN A 173 17.95 9.33 -9.10
C ASN A 173 18.07 9.31 -10.64
N SER A 174 16.95 9.38 -11.35
CA SER A 174 16.95 9.42 -12.83
C SER A 174 17.58 10.71 -13.35
N ILE A 175 17.23 11.86 -12.76
CA ILE A 175 17.86 13.15 -13.08
C ILE A 175 19.36 13.11 -12.78
N LYS A 176 19.73 12.64 -11.57
CA LYS A 176 21.13 12.55 -11.14
C LYS A 176 21.96 11.68 -12.07
N HIS A 177 21.46 10.51 -12.44
CA HIS A 177 22.15 9.60 -13.35
C HIS A 177 22.40 10.28 -14.71
N THR A 178 21.39 10.98 -15.25
CA THR A 178 21.54 11.68 -16.53
C THR A 178 22.54 12.83 -16.44
N LEU A 179 22.54 13.60 -15.34
CA LEU A 179 23.55 14.63 -15.08
C LEU A 179 24.98 14.08 -15.00
N ASP A 180 25.15 12.91 -14.39
CA ASP A 180 26.46 12.33 -14.15
C ASP A 180 27.03 11.61 -15.38
N THR A 181 26.17 10.99 -16.19
CA THR A 181 26.59 10.08 -17.26
C THR A 181 26.22 10.53 -18.67
N GLY A 182 25.30 11.50 -18.80
CA GLY A 182 24.69 11.89 -20.07
C GLY A 182 23.74 10.83 -20.66
N LYS A 183 23.41 9.77 -19.90
CA LYS A 183 22.55 8.66 -20.34
C LYS A 183 21.31 8.56 -19.47
N ILE A 184 20.20 8.14 -20.08
CA ILE A 184 18.94 7.85 -19.38
C ILE A 184 19.03 6.44 -18.78
N LEU A 185 18.47 6.26 -17.57
CA LEU A 185 18.34 4.94 -16.95
C LEU A 185 17.44 4.03 -17.80
N PRO A 186 17.73 2.71 -17.85
CA PRO A 186 16.81 1.75 -18.48
C PRO A 186 15.42 1.80 -17.85
N ASP A 187 14.38 1.62 -18.65
CA ASP A 187 12.97 1.67 -18.21
C ASP A 187 12.64 0.75 -17.03
N ASP A 188 13.32 -0.38 -16.94
CA ASP A 188 13.12 -1.38 -15.89
C ASP A 188 14.05 -1.24 -14.67
N HIS A 189 14.84 -0.16 -14.61
CA HIS A 189 15.85 0.02 -13.56
C HIS A 189 15.26 -0.12 -12.14
N PHE A 190 14.09 0.48 -11.90
CA PHE A 190 13.41 0.45 -10.61
C PHE A 190 12.32 -0.62 -10.50
N LYS A 191 12.24 -1.56 -11.44
CA LYS A 191 11.17 -2.58 -11.47
C LYS A 191 11.14 -3.43 -10.20
N GLY A 192 12.30 -3.76 -9.63
CA GLY A 192 12.41 -4.56 -8.40
C GLY A 192 11.93 -3.83 -7.14
N GLU A 193 12.01 -2.48 -7.14
CA GLU A 193 11.60 -1.63 -6.02
C GLU A 193 10.16 -1.10 -6.17
N ALA A 194 9.60 -1.15 -7.39
CA ALA A 194 8.26 -0.62 -7.66
C ALA A 194 7.19 -1.55 -7.12
N SER A 195 6.33 -1.03 -6.26
CA SER A 195 5.14 -1.72 -5.75
C SER A 195 4.13 -1.97 -6.87
N ARG A 196 3.10 -2.76 -6.55
CA ARG A 196 1.99 -3.02 -7.49
C ARG A 196 1.24 -1.75 -7.89
N ASN A 197 1.03 -0.81 -6.96
CA ASN A 197 0.40 0.47 -7.25
C ASN A 197 1.23 1.30 -8.24
N MET A 198 2.54 1.33 -8.04
CA MET A 198 3.48 2.05 -8.91
C MET A 198 3.63 1.40 -10.29
N ARG A 199 3.24 0.13 -10.45
CA ARG A 199 3.21 -0.59 -11.75
C ARG A 199 1.91 -0.41 -12.53
N ARG A 200 0.90 0.29 -11.99
CA ARG A 200 -0.32 0.60 -12.73
C ARG A 200 -0.02 1.66 -13.79
N GLU A 201 -0.68 1.51 -14.94
CA GLU A 201 -0.62 2.50 -16.00
C GLU A 201 -1.33 3.78 -15.56
N MET A 202 -0.59 4.88 -15.52
CA MET A 202 -1.09 6.19 -15.09
C MET A 202 -0.31 7.30 -15.78
N GLY A 203 -1.01 8.37 -16.14
CA GLY A 203 -0.37 9.62 -16.51
C GLY A 203 0.25 10.30 -15.29
N CYS A 204 1.26 11.12 -15.52
CA CYS A 204 1.82 11.96 -14.45
C CYS A 204 2.47 13.22 -15.02
N PHE A 205 2.61 14.23 -14.14
CA PHE A 205 3.47 15.38 -14.36
C PHE A 205 4.59 15.37 -13.32
N VAL A 206 5.80 15.72 -13.75
CA VAL A 206 6.91 15.98 -12.84
C VAL A 206 7.29 17.44 -12.97
N THR A 207 7.24 18.15 -11.87
CA THR A 207 7.54 19.59 -11.77
C THR A 207 8.82 19.79 -10.97
N LEU A 208 9.72 20.57 -11.49
CA LEU A 208 10.93 21.02 -10.81
C LEU A 208 10.75 22.47 -10.40
N LYS A 209 11.00 22.78 -9.13
CA LYS A 209 10.93 24.14 -8.59
C LYS A 209 12.25 24.51 -7.91
N MET A 210 12.61 25.78 -7.93
CA MET A 210 13.77 26.27 -7.19
C MET A 210 13.43 26.38 -5.70
N LYS A 211 14.23 25.75 -4.82
CA LYS A 211 13.99 25.73 -3.37
C LYS A 211 13.97 27.11 -2.71
N ASN A 212 14.73 28.06 -3.24
CA ASN A 212 14.92 29.38 -2.64
C ASN A 212 13.73 30.32 -2.79
N ASN A 213 12.96 30.18 -3.88
CA ASN A 213 11.87 31.10 -4.22
C ASN A 213 10.60 30.41 -4.76
N GLY A 214 10.63 29.08 -4.96
CA GLY A 214 9.51 28.31 -5.50
C GLY A 214 9.29 28.49 -7.01
N ASP A 215 10.18 29.19 -7.71
CA ASP A 215 10.05 29.41 -9.16
C ASP A 215 10.07 28.11 -9.93
N LEU A 216 9.25 28.05 -11.00
CA LEU A 216 9.23 26.92 -11.91
C LEU A 216 10.59 26.79 -12.62
N ARG A 217 11.16 25.57 -12.61
CA ARG A 217 12.42 25.25 -13.29
C ARG A 217 12.28 24.23 -14.41
N GLY A 218 11.16 23.53 -14.48
CA GLY A 218 10.77 22.58 -15.50
C GLY A 218 9.49 21.86 -15.11
N CYS A 219 8.66 21.52 -16.10
CA CYS A 219 7.45 20.75 -15.87
C CYS A 219 7.02 20.05 -17.15
N ILE A 220 7.15 18.73 -17.19
CA ILE A 220 6.70 17.89 -18.30
C ILE A 220 5.87 16.74 -17.75
N GLY A 221 4.88 16.31 -18.50
CA GLY A 221 4.03 15.18 -18.13
C GLY A 221 3.33 14.56 -19.33
N GLU A 222 2.67 13.45 -19.05
CA GLU A 222 1.78 12.75 -19.97
C GLU A 222 0.42 12.56 -19.30
N ILE A 223 -0.66 12.93 -20.00
CA ILE A 223 -2.03 12.81 -19.47
C ILE A 223 -2.53 11.37 -19.65
N GLU A 224 -2.25 10.78 -20.80
CA GLU A 224 -2.68 9.42 -21.12
C GLU A 224 -1.76 8.40 -20.48
N ALA A 225 -2.38 7.34 -19.94
CA ALA A 225 -1.69 6.26 -19.27
C ALA A 225 -1.18 5.23 -20.29
N HIS A 226 0.07 5.34 -20.70
CA HIS A 226 0.70 4.44 -21.69
C HIS A 226 1.73 3.49 -21.09
N ARG A 227 2.10 3.70 -19.83
CA ARG A 227 3.14 2.93 -19.14
C ARG A 227 2.92 2.90 -17.63
N PRO A 228 3.55 1.96 -16.90
CA PRO A 228 3.55 1.95 -15.44
C PRO A 228 3.99 3.28 -14.83
N LEU A 229 3.32 3.72 -13.76
CA LEU A 229 3.57 5.02 -13.12
C LEU A 229 5.05 5.25 -12.78
N PHE A 230 5.76 4.24 -12.26
CA PHE A 230 7.18 4.40 -11.93
C PHE A 230 8.03 4.72 -13.16
N ARG A 231 7.70 4.15 -14.35
CA ARG A 231 8.34 4.47 -15.61
C ARG A 231 7.95 5.85 -16.14
N ALA A 232 6.66 6.20 -16.01
CA ALA A 232 6.18 7.53 -16.38
C ALA A 232 6.91 8.61 -15.57
N VAL A 233 6.99 8.44 -14.25
CA VAL A 233 7.69 9.36 -13.34
C VAL A 233 9.17 9.50 -13.69
N THR A 234 9.89 8.40 -13.91
CA THR A 234 11.33 8.45 -14.24
C THR A 234 11.58 9.13 -15.58
N ALA A 235 10.77 8.84 -16.60
CA ALA A 235 10.86 9.47 -17.91
C ALA A 235 10.53 10.97 -17.81
N MET A 236 9.40 11.33 -17.20
CA MET A 236 8.98 12.74 -17.08
C MET A 236 9.93 13.57 -16.22
N ALA A 237 10.58 12.98 -15.22
CA ALA A 237 11.61 13.65 -14.43
C ALA A 237 12.81 14.06 -15.30
N VAL A 238 13.31 13.16 -16.16
CA VAL A 238 14.40 13.47 -17.11
C VAL A 238 13.95 14.50 -18.14
N HIS A 239 12.74 14.34 -18.68
CA HIS A 239 12.19 15.30 -19.65
C HIS A 239 12.01 16.71 -19.02
N SER A 240 11.57 16.81 -17.78
CA SER A 240 11.43 18.10 -17.07
C SER A 240 12.78 18.79 -16.83
N ALA A 241 13.83 17.99 -16.61
CA ALA A 241 15.17 18.53 -16.36
C ALA A 241 15.93 18.91 -17.66
N PHE A 242 15.71 18.18 -18.75
CA PHE A 242 16.55 18.30 -19.95
C PHE A 242 15.78 18.54 -21.24
N GLY A 243 14.48 18.32 -21.27
CA GLY A 243 13.64 18.40 -22.46
C GLY A 243 12.57 19.50 -22.43
N ASP A 244 12.41 20.25 -21.33
CA ASP A 244 11.49 21.37 -21.25
C ASP A 244 12.10 22.59 -21.99
N THR A 245 11.58 22.88 -23.17
CA THR A 245 12.11 23.93 -24.05
C THR A 245 11.95 25.37 -23.52
N ARG A 246 11.21 25.58 -22.44
CA ARG A 246 11.07 26.88 -21.79
C ARG A 246 12.31 27.24 -20.96
N PHE A 247 13.15 26.24 -20.66
CA PHE A 247 14.32 26.37 -19.79
C PHE A 247 15.55 25.74 -20.47
N HIS A 248 16.73 26.19 -20.11
CA HIS A 248 17.97 25.49 -20.47
C HIS A 248 18.04 24.15 -19.70
N GLN A 249 18.82 23.20 -20.20
CA GLN A 249 19.03 21.92 -19.53
C GLN A 249 19.58 22.14 -18.11
N LEU A 250 19.11 21.31 -17.15
CA LEU A 250 19.52 21.38 -15.76
C LEU A 250 21.03 21.15 -15.63
N HIS A 251 21.72 22.02 -14.92
CA HIS A 251 23.14 21.90 -14.61
C HIS A 251 23.38 21.22 -13.26
N LYS A 252 24.58 20.64 -13.07
CA LYS A 252 24.94 19.92 -11.83
C LYS A 252 24.86 20.78 -10.57
N ASP A 253 25.22 22.05 -10.67
CA ASP A 253 25.19 23.01 -9.55
C ASP A 253 23.77 23.44 -9.15
N GLU A 254 22.77 23.17 -9.99
CA GLU A 254 21.35 23.40 -9.69
C GLU A 254 20.69 22.21 -9.01
N PHE A 255 21.24 21.00 -9.16
CA PHE A 255 20.58 19.76 -8.74
C PHE A 255 20.17 19.73 -7.27
N ASP A 256 21.00 20.24 -6.37
CA ASP A 256 20.69 20.31 -4.94
C ASP A 256 19.77 21.49 -4.58
N LYS A 257 19.58 22.42 -5.50
CA LYS A 257 18.76 23.63 -5.35
C LYS A 257 17.32 23.43 -5.83
N ILE A 258 17.01 22.30 -6.50
CA ILE A 258 15.66 21.99 -6.97
C ILE A 258 14.89 21.11 -6.00
N GLU A 259 13.59 21.36 -5.93
CA GLU A 259 12.58 20.51 -5.34
C GLU A 259 11.81 19.80 -6.48
N ILE A 260 11.39 18.55 -6.24
CA ILE A 260 10.63 17.76 -7.19
C ILE A 260 9.22 17.55 -6.64
N GLU A 261 8.24 17.85 -7.47
CA GLU A 261 6.83 17.58 -7.22
C GLU A 261 6.31 16.60 -8.29
N ILE A 262 5.50 15.62 -7.88
CA ILE A 262 4.90 14.63 -8.78
C ILE A 262 3.38 14.69 -8.64
N SER A 263 2.70 14.94 -9.75
CA SER A 263 1.25 14.81 -9.87
C SER A 263 0.91 13.53 -10.63
N ALA A 264 0.51 12.48 -9.90
CA ALA A 264 0.03 11.25 -10.50
C ALA A 264 -1.47 11.38 -10.82
N LEU A 265 -1.84 11.10 -12.08
CA LEU A 265 -3.20 11.28 -12.56
C LEU A 265 -3.97 9.96 -12.46
N THR A 266 -5.15 10.02 -11.83
CA THR A 266 -6.10 8.89 -11.92
C THR A 266 -6.57 8.70 -13.37
N PRO A 267 -6.89 7.46 -13.78
CA PRO A 267 -7.43 7.23 -15.12
C PRO A 267 -8.61 8.15 -15.43
N ALA A 268 -8.62 8.73 -16.62
CA ALA A 268 -9.70 9.58 -17.08
C ALA A 268 -11.04 8.82 -17.04
N ARG A 269 -12.08 9.48 -16.59
CA ARG A 269 -13.44 8.95 -16.57
C ARG A 269 -14.36 9.89 -17.36
N PRO A 270 -15.33 9.36 -18.10
CA PRO A 270 -16.34 10.18 -18.75
C PRO A 270 -17.12 10.98 -17.69
N VAL A 271 -17.32 12.26 -17.92
CA VAL A 271 -18.20 13.12 -17.14
C VAL A 271 -19.42 13.46 -17.95
N LYS A 272 -20.60 13.52 -17.32
CA LYS A 272 -21.85 13.85 -18.00
C LYS A 272 -22.06 15.36 -18.14
N SER A 273 -21.44 16.13 -17.28
CA SER A 273 -21.56 17.58 -17.21
C SER A 273 -20.29 18.21 -16.67
N TRP A 274 -20.01 19.46 -17.06
CA TRP A 274 -18.94 20.27 -16.46
C TRP A 274 -19.12 20.49 -14.95
N ARG A 275 -20.34 20.25 -14.43
CA ARG A 275 -20.64 20.33 -12.99
C ARG A 275 -20.21 19.07 -12.20
N ASP A 276 -19.78 18.04 -12.91
CA ASP A 276 -19.30 16.78 -12.32
C ASP A 276 -17.77 16.78 -12.11
N ILE A 277 -17.11 17.92 -12.41
CA ILE A 277 -15.66 18.12 -12.32
C ILE A 277 -15.29 18.78 -10.97
#